data_aa5f8b4c6d469c4d8a7353e92e92dca6
#
_entry.id   aa5f8b4c6d469c4d8a7353e92e92dca6
#
_cell.length_a   1.000
_cell.length_b   1.000
_cell.length_c   1.000
_cell.angle_alpha   90.00
_cell.angle_beta   90.00
_cell.angle_gamma   90.00
#
_symmetry.space_group_name_H-M   'P 1'
#
loop_
_entity.id
_entity.type
_entity.pdbx_description
1 polymer ?
#
loop_
_entity_poly.entity_id
_entity_poly.type
_entity_poly.pdbx_seq_one_letter_code
_entity_poly.pdbx_strand_id
1 'polypeptide(L)'
;MAHTQSPVKVLKITGSARSGSTILDIVLGNHPHIESVGEVNKLVRTGWISRESLREIEQKRLRRPICTCGKRLDVLYVDTPDEACPFWSRVRHEWVGRTDPDSIESYPKLQNDFEPQGRWPRLLYEKRRRSASFRSYAGLTRAFFESIRAVSGKPVIVDCSKIWIRTFALSIVPGIDLYVVHLVRDGRGVIASKISSYREDRRAGIAWGHKDRPMGKMVVRRRVVYLVSLLRWIVGNLLSEWVCTQLGPNRTMRLRYEDFVADPEGALERIGSLIELDLTDVADAASSGKPMQAGHNVGGNKTKKSGTITLRPDAQEWRMALSPMEQRLSGASMGWLLRRYGYKR
;
A
#
# COMPACT_ATOMS: atom_id res chain seq x y z
N MET A 1 16.94 -20.58 25.79
CA MET A 1 17.13 -19.12 25.78
C MET A 1 16.44 -18.59 24.55
N ALA A 2 15.31 -17.88 24.67
CA ALA A 2 14.62 -17.28 23.54
C ALA A 2 15.51 -16.12 23.04
N HIS A 3 16.13 -16.29 21.87
CA HIS A 3 16.77 -15.19 21.17
C HIS A 3 15.69 -14.14 20.90
N THR A 4 15.71 -13.06 21.66
CA THR A 4 14.89 -11.87 21.37
C THR A 4 15.42 -11.30 20.06
N GLN A 5 14.84 -11.76 18.93
CA GLN A 5 15.14 -11.17 17.63
C GLN A 5 14.80 -9.68 17.69
N SER A 6 15.69 -8.84 17.17
CA SER A 6 15.46 -7.40 17.08
C SER A 6 14.13 -7.11 16.34
N PRO A 7 13.40 -6.06 16.75
CA PRO A 7 12.16 -5.68 16.07
C PRO A 7 12.36 -5.55 14.56
N VAL A 8 11.32 -5.89 13.79
CA VAL A 8 11.34 -5.71 12.33
C VAL A 8 11.04 -4.27 12.01
N LYS A 9 11.98 -3.58 11.35
CA LYS A 9 11.78 -2.19 10.90
C LYS A 9 10.87 -2.17 9.68
N VAL A 10 9.70 -1.54 9.81
CA VAL A 10 8.69 -1.44 8.75
C VAL A 10 8.42 0.03 8.46
N LEU A 11 8.66 0.46 7.21
CA LEU A 11 8.27 1.76 6.71
C LEU A 11 6.92 1.65 6.00
N LYS A 12 5.90 2.26 6.56
CA LYS A 12 4.54 2.26 6.04
C LYS A 12 4.26 3.51 5.24
N ILE A 13 3.85 3.36 3.97
CA ILE A 13 3.36 4.49 3.17
C ILE A 13 1.85 4.52 3.27
N THR A 14 1.31 5.54 3.94
CA THR A 14 -0.13 5.77 4.11
C THR A 14 -0.60 7.01 3.34
N GLY A 15 -1.92 7.17 3.18
CA GLY A 15 -2.53 8.29 2.48
C GLY A 15 -3.63 7.86 1.51
N SER A 16 -4.08 8.80 0.67
CA SER A 16 -5.13 8.52 -0.31
C SER A 16 -4.63 7.62 -1.44
N ALA A 17 -5.51 6.79 -2.00
CA ALA A 17 -5.18 6.06 -3.22
C ALA A 17 -4.87 7.03 -4.38
N ARG A 18 -3.90 6.72 -5.23
CA ARG A 18 -3.41 7.56 -6.35
C ARG A 18 -2.52 8.74 -5.92
N SER A 19 -1.98 8.70 -4.71
CA SER A 19 -1.01 9.70 -4.23
C SER A 19 0.45 9.42 -4.62
N GLY A 20 0.72 8.48 -5.53
CA GLY A 20 2.10 8.17 -5.95
C GLY A 20 2.83 7.13 -5.08
N SER A 21 2.17 6.55 -4.07
CA SER A 21 2.79 5.57 -3.16
C SER A 21 3.42 4.35 -3.85
N THR A 22 2.93 3.94 -5.02
CA THR A 22 3.54 2.90 -5.83
C THR A 22 4.90 3.32 -6.39
N ILE A 23 5.04 4.59 -6.75
CA ILE A 23 6.30 5.15 -7.28
C ILE A 23 7.31 5.24 -6.14
N LEU A 24 6.93 5.84 -5.02
CA LEU A 24 7.80 5.93 -3.85
C LEU A 24 8.23 4.55 -3.33
N ASP A 25 7.31 3.59 -3.26
CA ASP A 25 7.56 2.19 -2.89
C ASP A 25 8.61 1.52 -3.80
N ILE A 26 8.52 1.72 -5.12
CA ILE A 26 9.49 1.18 -6.07
C ILE A 26 10.85 1.88 -5.92
N VAL A 27 10.87 3.21 -5.81
CA VAL A 27 12.11 3.97 -5.63
C VAL A 27 12.85 3.48 -4.38
N LEU A 28 12.17 3.40 -3.23
CA LEU A 28 12.76 2.90 -1.99
C LEU A 28 13.26 1.45 -2.12
N GLY A 29 12.51 0.58 -2.83
CA GLY A 29 12.87 -0.82 -3.04
C GLY A 29 14.12 -1.06 -3.88
N ASN A 30 14.65 -0.03 -4.56
CA ASN A 30 15.93 -0.12 -5.27
C ASN A 30 17.14 0.04 -4.35
N HIS A 31 16.93 0.39 -3.07
CA HIS A 31 18.01 0.41 -2.08
C HIS A 31 18.38 -1.00 -1.62
N PRO A 32 19.70 -1.33 -1.48
CA PRO A 32 20.15 -2.69 -1.12
C PRO A 32 19.62 -3.18 0.24
N HIS A 33 19.33 -2.27 1.19
CA HIS A 33 18.84 -2.61 2.53
C HIS A 33 17.31 -2.46 2.69
N ILE A 34 16.56 -2.21 1.61
CA ILE A 34 15.10 -2.05 1.66
C ILE A 34 14.42 -3.08 0.76
N GLU A 35 13.48 -3.83 1.33
CA GLU A 35 12.57 -4.70 0.57
C GLU A 35 11.20 -4.03 0.42
N SER A 36 10.86 -3.68 -0.82
CA SER A 36 9.55 -3.15 -1.16
C SER A 36 8.59 -4.29 -1.47
N VAL A 37 7.46 -4.36 -0.76
CA VAL A 37 6.52 -5.47 -0.87
C VAL A 37 5.16 -5.07 -1.47
N GLY A 38 4.94 -3.80 -1.71
CA GLY A 38 3.70 -3.32 -2.30
C GLY A 38 2.50 -3.35 -1.35
N GLU A 39 1.33 -3.74 -1.86
CA GLU A 39 0.08 -3.80 -1.10
C GLU A 39 -0.13 -5.21 -0.52
N VAL A 40 0.74 -5.64 0.40
CA VAL A 40 0.76 -7.02 0.95
C VAL A 40 -0.47 -7.41 1.75
N ASN A 41 -1.27 -6.45 2.20
CA ASN A 41 -2.50 -6.75 2.95
C ASN A 41 -3.49 -7.64 2.18
N LYS A 42 -3.34 -7.75 0.87
CA LYS A 42 -4.19 -8.57 0.01
C LYS A 42 -3.63 -9.97 -0.25
N LEU A 43 -2.32 -10.16 0.00
CA LEU A 43 -1.60 -11.35 -0.44
C LEU A 43 -2.19 -12.64 0.14
N VAL A 44 -2.37 -12.67 1.46
CA VAL A 44 -2.82 -13.87 2.15
C VAL A 44 -4.22 -14.31 1.73
N ARG A 45 -5.11 -13.36 1.42
CA ARG A 45 -6.48 -13.63 0.96
C ARG A 45 -6.57 -14.11 -0.49
N THR A 46 -5.51 -13.96 -1.27
CA THR A 46 -5.57 -14.16 -2.72
C THR A 46 -4.87 -15.44 -3.19
N GLY A 47 -4.59 -16.39 -2.30
CA GLY A 47 -4.07 -17.67 -2.75
C GLY A 47 -3.04 -18.35 -1.84
N TRP A 48 -2.93 -17.91 -0.57
CA TRP A 48 -1.99 -18.52 0.37
C TRP A 48 -2.62 -19.49 1.36
N ILE A 49 -3.93 -19.49 1.52
CA ILE A 49 -4.57 -20.10 2.69
C ILE A 49 -5.57 -21.22 2.37
N SER A 50 -6.34 -21.21 1.29
CA SER A 50 -7.26 -22.33 1.04
C SER A 50 -7.72 -22.49 -0.41
N ARG A 51 -8.08 -23.75 -0.77
CA ARG A 51 -8.78 -24.06 -2.03
C ARG A 51 -10.13 -23.33 -2.16
N GLU A 52 -10.76 -22.99 -1.04
CA GLU A 52 -12.04 -22.30 -1.00
C GLU A 52 -11.91 -20.86 -1.50
N SER A 53 -10.82 -20.18 -1.15
CA SER A 53 -10.47 -18.85 -1.69
C SER A 53 -10.29 -18.88 -3.22
N LEU A 54 -9.80 -19.99 -3.78
CA LEU A 54 -9.69 -20.16 -5.23
C LEU A 54 -11.03 -20.40 -5.90
N ARG A 55 -11.89 -21.24 -5.33
CA ARG A 55 -13.24 -21.43 -5.88
C ARG A 55 -13.98 -20.09 -5.97
N GLU A 56 -13.80 -19.22 -4.97
CA GLU A 56 -14.36 -17.88 -5.01
C GLU A 56 -13.71 -16.99 -6.11
N ILE A 57 -12.41 -17.10 -6.33
CA ILE A 57 -11.68 -16.41 -7.41
C ILE A 57 -12.10 -16.94 -8.78
N GLU A 58 -12.18 -18.23 -8.95
CA GLU A 58 -12.60 -18.89 -10.20
C GLU A 58 -14.06 -18.63 -10.52
N GLN A 59 -14.95 -18.70 -9.54
CA GLN A 59 -16.37 -18.39 -9.71
C GLN A 59 -16.61 -16.91 -10.08
N LYS A 60 -15.80 -16.00 -9.54
CA LYS A 60 -15.90 -14.57 -9.84
C LYS A 60 -15.14 -14.14 -11.11
N ARG A 61 -14.52 -15.08 -11.86
CA ARG A 61 -13.65 -14.79 -13.02
C ARG A 61 -12.58 -13.73 -12.70
N LEU A 62 -12.08 -13.69 -11.46
CA LEU A 62 -11.05 -12.77 -11.06
C LEU A 62 -9.71 -13.21 -11.66
N ARG A 63 -8.95 -12.27 -12.19
CA ARG A 63 -7.57 -12.56 -12.62
C ARG A 63 -6.76 -13.01 -11.43
N ARG A 64 -6.04 -14.12 -11.61
CA ARG A 64 -5.12 -14.62 -10.59
C ARG A 64 -4.10 -13.54 -10.25
N PRO A 65 -3.77 -13.35 -8.95
CA PRO A 65 -2.84 -12.31 -8.54
C PRO A 65 -1.44 -12.59 -9.10
N ILE A 66 -0.86 -11.58 -9.74
CA ILE A 66 0.47 -11.65 -10.38
C ILE A 66 1.42 -10.69 -9.67
N CYS A 67 2.61 -11.18 -9.37
CA CYS A 67 3.74 -10.38 -8.90
C CYS A 67 4.26 -9.45 -10.01
N THR A 68 4.95 -8.38 -9.64
CA THR A 68 5.63 -7.52 -10.62
C THR A 68 6.68 -8.24 -11.46
N CYS A 69 7.23 -9.37 -10.98
CA CYS A 69 8.11 -10.26 -11.77
C CYS A 69 7.38 -11.08 -12.86
N GLY A 70 6.06 -10.91 -13.03
CA GLY A 70 5.24 -11.62 -14.00
C GLY A 70 4.72 -12.98 -13.53
N LYS A 71 5.25 -13.55 -12.44
CA LYS A 71 4.85 -14.85 -11.90
C LYS A 71 3.69 -14.76 -10.93
N ARG A 72 3.01 -15.88 -10.69
CA ARG A 72 1.81 -15.97 -9.85
C ARG A 72 2.11 -15.79 -8.36
N LEU A 73 1.18 -15.18 -7.64
CA LEU A 73 1.23 -14.99 -6.19
C LEU A 73 0.46 -16.07 -5.42
N ASP A 74 -0.44 -16.77 -6.08
CA ASP A 74 -1.21 -17.89 -5.52
C ASP A 74 -0.37 -19.18 -5.50
N VAL A 75 0.72 -19.13 -4.77
CA VAL A 75 1.81 -20.12 -4.75
C VAL A 75 1.42 -21.54 -4.35
N LEU A 76 0.22 -21.74 -3.80
CA LEU A 76 -0.33 -23.08 -3.47
C LEU A 76 -1.03 -23.74 -4.65
N TYR A 77 -1.26 -23.04 -5.75
CA TYR A 77 -2.22 -23.42 -6.78
C TYR A 77 -1.66 -23.25 -8.19
N VAL A 78 -0.36 -23.27 -8.28
CA VAL A 78 0.36 -23.37 -9.56
C VAL A 78 0.45 -24.82 -9.97
N ASP A 79 0.35 -25.05 -11.27
CA ASP A 79 0.46 -26.41 -11.84
C ASP A 79 1.94 -26.87 -11.82
N THR A 80 2.86 -25.91 -11.94
CA THR A 80 4.29 -26.14 -11.83
C THR A 80 4.97 -25.12 -10.91
N PRO A 81 6.03 -25.48 -10.16
CA PRO A 81 6.75 -24.57 -9.28
C PRO A 81 7.24 -23.30 -9.97
N ASP A 82 7.57 -23.39 -11.26
CA ASP A 82 8.10 -22.29 -12.06
C ASP A 82 7.07 -21.18 -12.35
N GLU A 83 5.79 -21.47 -12.23
CA GLU A 83 4.73 -20.47 -12.36
C GLU A 83 4.64 -19.55 -11.14
N ALA A 84 5.04 -20.04 -9.98
CA ALA A 84 4.99 -19.27 -8.73
C ALA A 84 6.14 -18.25 -8.65
N CYS A 85 5.84 -17.11 -8.00
CA CYS A 85 6.89 -16.16 -7.68
C CYS A 85 7.87 -16.76 -6.66
N PRO A 86 9.17 -16.91 -7.01
CA PRO A 86 10.12 -17.60 -6.14
C PRO A 86 10.35 -16.88 -4.81
N PHE A 87 10.28 -15.55 -4.80
CA PHE A 87 10.38 -14.76 -3.58
C PHE A 87 9.21 -15.05 -2.63
N TRP A 88 7.98 -14.93 -3.14
CA TRP A 88 6.78 -15.13 -2.31
C TRP A 88 6.55 -16.59 -1.92
N SER A 89 7.01 -17.56 -2.72
CA SER A 89 7.01 -18.98 -2.36
C SER A 89 7.91 -19.23 -1.14
N ARG A 90 9.12 -18.67 -1.13
CA ARG A 90 10.05 -18.77 0.00
C ARG A 90 9.52 -18.04 1.25
N VAL A 91 8.96 -16.84 1.07
CA VAL A 91 8.36 -16.09 2.20
C VAL A 91 7.21 -16.90 2.83
N ARG A 92 6.36 -17.53 2.02
CA ARG A 92 5.29 -18.38 2.55
C ARG A 92 5.85 -19.59 3.30
N HIS A 93 6.83 -20.28 2.74
CA HIS A 93 7.47 -21.44 3.37
C HIS A 93 8.06 -21.06 4.73
N GLU A 94 8.79 -19.95 4.79
CA GLU A 94 9.39 -19.42 6.02
C GLU A 94 8.32 -19.03 7.05
N TRP A 95 7.21 -18.41 6.60
CA TRP A 95 6.11 -18.00 7.47
C TRP A 95 5.40 -19.23 8.08
N VAL A 96 5.13 -20.27 7.28
CA VAL A 96 4.58 -21.55 7.78
C VAL A 96 5.52 -22.20 8.79
N GLY A 97 6.83 -22.21 8.54
CA GLY A 97 7.82 -22.75 9.45
C GLY A 97 7.96 -22.01 10.79
N ARG A 98 7.56 -20.72 10.84
CA ARG A 98 7.60 -19.90 12.07
C ARG A 98 6.31 -19.94 12.87
N THR A 99 5.24 -20.46 12.30
CA THR A 99 3.90 -20.42 12.88
C THR A 99 3.27 -21.81 12.84
N ASP A 100 2.25 -22.03 13.66
CA ASP A 100 1.43 -23.22 13.55
C ASP A 100 0.57 -23.16 12.26
N PRO A 101 0.57 -24.22 11.42
CA PRO A 101 -0.19 -24.26 10.17
C PRO A 101 -1.69 -23.97 10.35
N ASP A 102 -2.32 -24.48 11.42
CA ASP A 102 -3.74 -24.26 11.70
C ASP A 102 -4.02 -22.78 12.04
N SER A 103 -3.05 -22.10 12.66
CA SER A 103 -3.15 -20.68 12.97
C SER A 103 -3.14 -19.81 11.70
N ILE A 104 -2.40 -20.21 10.66
CA ILE A 104 -2.33 -19.47 9.38
C ILE A 104 -3.68 -19.44 8.69
N GLU A 105 -4.44 -20.54 8.72
CA GLU A 105 -5.80 -20.62 8.15
C GLU A 105 -6.76 -19.60 8.79
N SER A 106 -6.52 -19.24 10.04
CA SER A 106 -7.32 -18.23 10.75
C SER A 106 -6.97 -16.78 10.38
N TYR A 107 -5.79 -16.53 9.76
CA TYR A 107 -5.26 -15.18 9.56
C TYR A 107 -6.17 -14.26 8.73
N PRO A 108 -6.85 -14.68 7.63
CA PRO A 108 -7.79 -13.83 6.92
C PRO A 108 -8.98 -13.39 7.77
N LYS A 109 -9.46 -14.26 8.68
CA LYS A 109 -10.52 -13.91 9.64
C LYS A 109 -10.01 -12.85 10.62
N LEU A 110 -8.82 -13.06 11.17
CA LEU A 110 -8.18 -12.09 12.07
C LEU A 110 -7.91 -10.74 11.38
N GLN A 111 -7.48 -10.73 10.12
CA GLN A 111 -7.39 -9.51 9.34
C GLN A 111 -8.75 -8.82 9.18
N ASN A 112 -9.84 -9.58 8.97
CA ASN A 112 -11.20 -9.03 8.91
C ASN A 112 -11.69 -8.48 10.25
N ASP A 113 -11.16 -8.98 11.35
CA ASP A 113 -11.49 -8.50 12.68
C ASP A 113 -10.80 -7.18 13.05
N PHE A 114 -9.61 -6.90 12.50
CA PHE A 114 -8.78 -5.77 12.93
C PHE A 114 -8.46 -4.75 11.84
N GLU A 115 -8.51 -5.09 10.55
CA GLU A 115 -8.10 -4.19 9.47
C GLU A 115 -9.25 -3.42 8.76
N PRO A 116 -10.56 -3.75 8.87
CA PRO A 116 -11.64 -2.95 8.28
C PRO A 116 -11.80 -1.60 8.97
N GLN A 117 -12.11 -0.56 8.19
CA GLN A 117 -12.17 0.84 8.68
C GLN A 117 -13.13 1.05 9.86
N GLY A 118 -14.25 0.30 9.92
CA GLY A 118 -15.20 0.38 11.04
C GLY A 118 -14.70 -0.26 12.35
N ARG A 119 -13.55 -0.91 12.35
CA ARG A 119 -13.00 -1.62 13.53
C ARG A 119 -12.05 -0.77 14.39
N TRP A 120 -11.87 0.50 14.08
CA TRP A 120 -10.97 1.39 14.82
C TRP A 120 -11.25 1.48 16.34
N PRO A 121 -12.50 1.44 16.85
CA PRO A 121 -12.72 1.46 18.29
C PRO A 121 -12.18 0.20 18.97
N ARG A 122 -12.29 -0.97 18.28
CA ARG A 122 -11.72 -2.23 18.76
C ARG A 122 -10.20 -2.14 18.88
N LEU A 123 -9.51 -1.55 17.90
CA LEU A 123 -8.05 -1.38 17.96
C LEU A 123 -7.62 -0.43 19.10
N LEU A 124 -8.40 0.58 19.42
CA LEU A 124 -8.14 1.42 20.62
C LEU A 124 -8.23 0.60 21.92
N TYR A 125 -9.20 -0.31 21.99
CA TYR A 125 -9.29 -1.25 23.12
C TYR A 125 -8.08 -2.19 23.15
N GLU A 126 -7.69 -2.77 22.00
CA GLU A 126 -6.56 -3.69 21.89
C GLU A 126 -5.20 -3.03 22.24
N LYS A 127 -5.05 -1.74 21.98
CA LYS A 127 -3.86 -0.96 22.40
C LYS A 127 -3.63 -1.06 23.92
N ARG A 128 -4.70 -1.24 24.70
CA ARG A 128 -4.65 -1.31 26.17
C ARG A 128 -4.75 -2.74 26.72
N ARG A 129 -5.59 -3.59 26.14
CA ARG A 129 -6.00 -4.87 26.74
C ARG A 129 -5.43 -6.11 26.04
N ARG A 130 -5.13 -6.05 24.74
CA ARG A 130 -4.54 -7.14 23.94
C ARG A 130 -5.26 -8.46 24.14
N SER A 131 -6.47 -8.59 23.59
CA SER A 131 -7.27 -9.84 23.62
C SER A 131 -6.50 -11.02 23.02
N ALA A 132 -6.95 -12.24 23.30
CA ALA A 132 -6.35 -13.46 22.72
C ALA A 132 -6.34 -13.40 21.19
N SER A 133 -7.47 -13.02 20.58
CA SER A 133 -7.58 -12.88 19.11
C SER A 133 -6.61 -11.82 18.56
N PHE A 134 -6.40 -10.71 19.28
CA PHE A 134 -5.40 -9.72 18.85
C PHE A 134 -3.97 -10.24 19.00
N ARG A 135 -3.66 -10.99 20.07
CA ARG A 135 -2.34 -11.61 20.21
C ARG A 135 -2.03 -12.58 19.08
N SER A 136 -3.02 -13.40 18.67
CA SER A 136 -2.87 -14.29 17.50
C SER A 136 -2.65 -13.50 16.21
N TYR A 137 -3.45 -12.45 15.96
CA TYR A 137 -3.26 -11.54 14.82
C TYR A 137 -1.86 -10.91 14.82
N ALA A 138 -1.42 -10.42 15.98
CA ALA A 138 -0.13 -9.76 16.13
C ALA A 138 1.03 -10.73 15.93
N GLY A 139 0.96 -11.94 16.48
CA GLY A 139 1.97 -12.99 16.31
C GLY A 139 2.14 -13.40 14.85
N LEU A 140 1.03 -13.70 14.17
CA LEU A 140 1.04 -14.07 12.74
C LEU A 140 1.53 -12.91 11.84
N THR A 141 1.11 -11.68 12.15
CA THR A 141 1.53 -10.49 11.40
C THR A 141 3.04 -10.24 11.59
N ARG A 142 3.54 -10.35 12.82
CA ARG A 142 4.97 -10.21 13.10
C ARG A 142 5.77 -11.31 12.38
N ALA A 143 5.38 -12.57 12.52
CA ALA A 143 6.03 -13.69 11.84
C ALA A 143 6.06 -13.51 10.31
N PHE A 144 5.00 -12.94 9.72
CA PHE A 144 4.95 -12.61 8.31
C PHE A 144 6.04 -11.60 7.89
N PHE A 145 6.21 -10.50 8.63
CA PHE A 145 7.26 -9.53 8.35
C PHE A 145 8.67 -10.07 8.65
N GLU A 146 8.81 -10.90 9.69
CA GLU A 146 10.07 -11.60 9.97
C GLU A 146 10.47 -12.54 8.83
N SER A 147 9.50 -13.22 8.22
CA SER A 147 9.73 -14.10 7.07
C SER A 147 10.17 -13.32 5.83
N ILE A 148 9.58 -12.14 5.58
CA ILE A 148 10.04 -11.26 4.51
C ILE A 148 11.49 -10.83 4.75
N ARG A 149 11.82 -10.41 5.98
CA ARG A 149 13.19 -10.03 6.36
C ARG A 149 14.17 -11.18 6.18
N ALA A 150 13.82 -12.38 6.61
CA ALA A 150 14.67 -13.57 6.49
C ALA A 150 14.95 -13.95 5.04
N VAL A 151 13.94 -13.90 4.17
CA VAL A 151 14.07 -14.28 2.74
C VAL A 151 14.78 -13.20 1.94
N SER A 152 14.54 -11.93 2.21
CA SER A 152 15.19 -10.82 1.51
C SER A 152 16.60 -10.53 1.99
N GLY A 153 16.92 -10.85 3.25
CA GLY A 153 18.15 -10.44 3.92
C GLY A 153 18.21 -8.93 4.21
N LYS A 154 17.13 -8.18 3.99
CA LYS A 154 17.09 -6.72 4.09
C LYS A 154 16.46 -6.26 5.41
N PRO A 155 17.10 -5.30 6.14
CA PRO A 155 16.65 -4.89 7.47
C PRO A 155 15.36 -4.06 7.47
N VAL A 156 15.04 -3.36 6.38
CA VAL A 156 13.86 -2.49 6.28
C VAL A 156 12.87 -3.04 5.27
N ILE A 157 11.59 -3.11 5.64
CA ILE A 157 10.51 -3.54 4.76
C ILE A 157 9.58 -2.35 4.49
N VAL A 158 9.27 -2.07 3.22
CA VAL A 158 8.32 -1.02 2.82
C VAL A 158 6.98 -1.65 2.45
N ASP A 159 5.92 -1.33 3.21
CA ASP A 159 4.52 -1.70 2.93
C ASP A 159 3.73 -0.48 2.46
N CYS A 160 3.30 -0.46 1.20
CA CYS A 160 2.49 0.62 0.64
C CYS A 160 0.97 0.34 0.61
N SER A 161 0.48 -0.58 1.42
CA SER A 161 -0.96 -0.81 1.61
C SER A 161 -1.62 0.43 2.25
N LYS A 162 -2.35 1.20 1.46
CA LYS A 162 -2.91 2.53 1.80
C LYS A 162 -4.11 2.49 2.74
N ILE A 163 -4.06 1.64 3.75
CA ILE A 163 -5.17 1.45 4.71
C ILE A 163 -4.72 2.02 6.05
N TRP A 164 -5.23 3.20 6.41
CA TRP A 164 -4.89 3.88 7.67
C TRP A 164 -5.12 2.99 8.90
N ILE A 165 -6.21 2.21 8.92
CA ILE A 165 -6.52 1.30 10.02
C ILE A 165 -5.47 0.18 10.15
N ARG A 166 -4.95 -0.35 9.03
CA ARG A 166 -3.83 -1.29 9.06
C ARG A 166 -2.55 -0.65 9.60
N THR A 167 -2.30 0.62 9.24
CA THR A 167 -1.17 1.37 9.81
C THR A 167 -1.29 1.45 11.33
N PHE A 168 -2.49 1.76 11.84
CA PHE A 168 -2.76 1.78 13.27
C PHE A 168 -2.67 0.38 13.91
N ALA A 169 -3.20 -0.66 13.26
CA ALA A 169 -3.06 -2.03 13.74
C ALA A 169 -1.59 -2.45 13.87
N LEU A 170 -0.75 -2.18 12.84
CA LEU A 170 0.68 -2.47 12.86
C LEU A 170 1.42 -1.71 13.99
N SER A 171 1.01 -0.48 14.30
CA SER A 171 1.65 0.33 15.35
C SER A 171 1.52 -0.25 16.76
N ILE A 172 0.57 -1.17 16.96
CA ILE A 172 0.35 -1.83 18.25
C ILE A 172 0.75 -3.30 18.26
N VAL A 173 1.32 -3.81 17.15
CA VAL A 173 1.88 -5.17 17.06
C VAL A 173 3.26 -5.19 17.72
N PRO A 174 3.47 -5.98 18.79
CA PRO A 174 4.78 -6.12 19.42
C PRO A 174 5.82 -6.71 18.46
N GLY A 175 7.04 -6.16 18.47
CA GLY A 175 8.14 -6.62 17.63
C GLY A 175 8.12 -6.06 16.20
N ILE A 176 7.19 -5.15 15.87
CA ILE A 176 7.27 -4.30 14.69
C ILE A 176 7.73 -2.90 15.11
N ASP A 177 8.83 -2.45 14.53
CA ASP A 177 9.35 -1.09 14.66
C ASP A 177 8.82 -0.25 13.49
N LEU A 178 7.68 0.42 13.71
CA LEU A 178 6.90 1.05 12.65
C LEU A 178 7.28 2.52 12.46
N TYR A 179 7.61 2.88 11.22
CA TYR A 179 7.75 4.24 10.71
C TYR A 179 6.70 4.52 9.65
N VAL A 180 6.25 5.76 9.50
CA VAL A 180 5.15 6.10 8.61
C VAL A 180 5.47 7.33 7.77
N VAL A 181 5.35 7.20 6.46
CA VAL A 181 5.29 8.33 5.52
C VAL A 181 3.84 8.56 5.13
N HIS A 182 3.25 9.67 5.58
CA HIS A 182 1.97 10.15 5.08
C HIS A 182 2.19 10.85 3.75
N LEU A 183 2.01 10.11 2.65
CA LEU A 183 2.20 10.62 1.30
C LEU A 183 0.91 11.29 0.81
N VAL A 184 0.95 12.60 0.67
CA VAL A 184 -0.16 13.42 0.18
C VAL A 184 0.11 13.84 -1.27
N ARG A 185 -0.92 13.87 -2.09
CA ARG A 185 -0.93 14.44 -3.43
C ARG A 185 -2.08 15.42 -3.56
N ASP A 186 -1.96 16.44 -4.44
CA ASP A 186 -3.05 17.35 -4.73
C ASP A 186 -4.34 16.56 -5.02
N GLY A 187 -5.38 16.83 -4.23
CA GLY A 187 -6.65 16.11 -4.32
C GLY A 187 -7.29 16.23 -5.70
N ARG A 188 -7.08 17.34 -6.41
CA ARG A 188 -7.55 17.55 -7.78
C ARG A 188 -6.87 16.57 -8.74
N GLY A 189 -5.54 16.38 -8.59
CA GLY A 189 -4.78 15.39 -9.33
C GLY A 189 -5.20 13.95 -9.03
N VAL A 190 -5.50 13.65 -7.78
CA VAL A 190 -6.02 12.34 -7.36
C VAL A 190 -7.38 12.04 -8.01
N ILE A 191 -8.31 13.01 -7.99
CA ILE A 191 -9.65 12.88 -8.58
C ILE A 191 -9.54 12.70 -10.10
N ALA A 192 -8.73 13.52 -10.77
CA ALA A 192 -8.48 13.41 -12.21
C ALA A 192 -7.95 12.03 -12.60
N SER A 193 -6.97 11.51 -11.87
CA SER A 193 -6.43 10.16 -12.07
C SER A 193 -7.48 9.06 -11.85
N LYS A 194 -8.42 9.24 -10.92
CA LYS A 194 -9.54 8.31 -10.71
C LYS A 194 -10.55 8.36 -11.85
N ILE A 195 -10.86 9.53 -12.37
CA ILE A 195 -11.76 9.71 -13.52
C ILE A 195 -11.15 9.11 -14.78
N SER A 196 -9.84 9.29 -15.00
CA SER A 196 -9.13 8.66 -16.13
C SER A 196 -9.23 7.15 -16.07
N SER A 197 -8.88 6.56 -14.90
CA SER A 197 -9.00 5.12 -14.67
C SER A 197 -10.45 4.60 -14.88
N TYR A 198 -11.44 5.34 -14.42
CA TYR A 198 -12.86 5.01 -14.64
C TYR A 198 -13.21 5.00 -16.15
N ARG A 199 -12.71 5.97 -16.92
CA ARG A 199 -12.95 6.01 -18.38
C ARG A 199 -12.31 4.81 -19.08
N GLU A 200 -11.09 4.43 -18.69
CA GLU A 200 -10.41 3.24 -19.22
C GLU A 200 -11.18 1.96 -18.87
N ASP A 201 -11.57 1.78 -17.59
CA ASP A 201 -12.32 0.62 -17.14
C ASP A 201 -13.66 0.51 -17.87
N ARG A 202 -14.37 1.64 -18.06
CA ARG A 202 -15.62 1.67 -18.81
C ARG A 202 -15.45 1.29 -20.28
N ARG A 203 -14.39 1.78 -20.95
CA ARG A 203 -14.08 1.39 -22.35
C ARG A 203 -13.75 -0.09 -22.45
N ALA A 204 -13.13 -0.66 -21.44
CA ALA A 204 -12.81 -2.08 -21.35
C ALA A 204 -13.98 -2.95 -20.86
N GLY A 205 -15.18 -2.39 -20.64
CA GLY A 205 -16.35 -3.12 -20.13
C GLY A 205 -16.20 -3.59 -18.67
N ILE A 206 -15.33 -2.95 -17.89
CA ILE A 206 -15.02 -3.31 -16.50
C ILE A 206 -15.82 -2.43 -15.53
N ALA A 207 -16.41 -3.03 -14.49
CA ALA A 207 -17.15 -2.31 -13.46
C ALA A 207 -16.22 -1.43 -12.62
N TRP A 208 -16.64 -0.19 -12.37
CA TRP A 208 -15.86 0.76 -11.57
C TRP A 208 -15.53 0.25 -10.17
N GLY A 209 -14.26 0.35 -9.80
CA GLY A 209 -13.75 -0.10 -8.50
C GLY A 209 -13.47 -1.61 -8.42
N HIS A 210 -13.70 -2.34 -9.49
CA HIS A 210 -13.41 -3.76 -9.61
C HIS A 210 -12.46 -3.99 -10.80
N LYS A 211 -11.28 -4.54 -10.52
CA LYS A 211 -10.23 -4.68 -11.56
C LYS A 211 -10.60 -5.66 -12.69
N ASP A 212 -11.48 -6.62 -12.42
CA ASP A 212 -11.72 -7.76 -13.28
C ASP A 212 -13.20 -8.19 -13.34
N ARG A 213 -14.13 -7.37 -12.80
CA ARG A 213 -15.56 -7.67 -12.84
C ARG A 213 -16.17 -7.03 -14.09
N PRO A 214 -16.88 -7.82 -14.93
CA PRO A 214 -17.61 -7.26 -16.07
C PRO A 214 -18.59 -6.17 -15.62
N MET A 215 -18.75 -5.14 -16.45
CA MET A 215 -19.71 -4.07 -16.20
C MET A 215 -21.13 -4.66 -16.31
N GLY A 216 -21.86 -4.67 -15.19
CA GLY A 216 -23.25 -5.07 -15.17
C GLY A 216 -24.17 -3.96 -15.71
N LYS A 217 -25.51 -4.17 -15.62
CA LYS A 217 -26.53 -3.22 -16.08
C LYS A 217 -26.42 -1.83 -15.41
N MET A 218 -25.84 -1.74 -14.23
CA MET A 218 -25.73 -0.49 -13.47
C MET A 218 -24.41 0.25 -13.81
N VAL A 219 -24.50 1.25 -14.68
CA VAL A 219 -23.39 2.13 -15.02
C VAL A 219 -23.29 3.25 -14.00
N VAL A 220 -22.17 3.31 -13.29
CA VAL A 220 -21.89 4.42 -12.36
C VAL A 220 -21.69 5.72 -13.15
N ARG A 221 -22.34 6.81 -12.74
CA ARG A 221 -22.17 8.11 -13.39
C ARG A 221 -20.85 8.77 -12.99
N ARG A 222 -20.19 9.48 -13.92
CA ARG A 222 -18.93 10.22 -13.67
C ARG A 222 -19.01 11.13 -12.42
N ARG A 223 -20.14 11.79 -12.19
CA ARG A 223 -20.36 12.64 -10.99
C ARG A 223 -20.23 11.87 -9.69
N VAL A 224 -20.70 10.63 -9.64
CA VAL A 224 -20.54 9.75 -8.46
C VAL A 224 -19.07 9.39 -8.25
N VAL A 225 -18.35 9.06 -9.33
CA VAL A 225 -16.90 8.80 -9.27
C VAL A 225 -16.15 10.00 -8.70
N TYR A 226 -16.49 11.22 -9.15
CA TYR A 226 -15.92 12.46 -8.67
C TYR A 226 -16.18 12.65 -7.15
N LEU A 227 -17.46 12.63 -6.73
CA LEU A 227 -17.84 12.87 -5.32
C LEU A 227 -17.24 11.83 -4.37
N VAL A 228 -17.30 10.56 -4.75
CA VAL A 228 -16.71 9.47 -3.94
C VAL A 228 -15.19 9.62 -3.85
N SER A 229 -14.54 10.05 -4.93
CA SER A 229 -13.08 10.26 -4.91
C SER A 229 -12.68 11.45 -4.04
N LEU A 230 -13.45 12.53 -4.08
CA LEU A 230 -13.29 13.72 -3.24
C LEU A 230 -13.42 13.37 -1.75
N LEU A 231 -14.52 12.71 -1.38
CA LEU A 231 -14.74 12.28 0.01
C LEU A 231 -13.66 11.32 0.49
N ARG A 232 -13.28 10.34 -0.32
CA ARG A 232 -12.21 9.40 0.01
C ARG A 232 -10.86 10.07 0.17
N TRP A 233 -10.58 11.13 -0.61
CA TRP A 233 -9.35 11.88 -0.46
C TRP A 233 -9.33 12.64 0.88
N ILE A 234 -10.41 13.36 1.22
CA ILE A 234 -10.53 14.10 2.48
C ILE A 234 -10.41 13.14 3.67
N VAL A 235 -11.29 12.16 3.74
CA VAL A 235 -11.37 11.23 4.88
C VAL A 235 -10.09 10.40 5.00
N GLY A 236 -9.56 9.89 3.88
CA GLY A 236 -8.35 9.07 3.89
C GLY A 236 -7.13 9.83 4.41
N ASN A 237 -6.97 11.11 4.05
CA ASN A 237 -5.86 11.92 4.56
C ASN A 237 -6.05 12.33 6.03
N LEU A 238 -7.25 12.72 6.45
CA LEU A 238 -7.53 13.04 7.85
C LEU A 238 -7.28 11.83 8.78
N LEU A 239 -7.73 10.65 8.36
CA LEU A 239 -7.51 9.43 9.14
C LEU A 239 -6.04 9.00 9.14
N SER A 240 -5.31 9.24 8.06
CA SER A 240 -3.85 9.04 8.02
C SER A 240 -3.13 10.02 8.95
N GLU A 241 -3.53 11.29 8.98
CA GLU A 241 -3.00 12.27 9.95
C GLU A 241 -3.25 11.82 11.39
N TRP A 242 -4.49 11.38 11.67
CA TRP A 242 -4.82 10.89 13.01
C TRP A 242 -3.92 9.73 13.44
N VAL A 243 -3.64 8.76 12.55
CA VAL A 243 -2.69 7.68 12.85
C VAL A 243 -1.29 8.24 13.12
N CYS A 244 -0.82 9.19 12.31
CA CYS A 244 0.49 9.81 12.53
C CYS A 244 0.56 10.52 13.89
N THR A 245 -0.50 11.19 14.34
CA THR A 245 -0.53 11.79 15.69
C THR A 245 -0.45 10.75 16.81
N GLN A 246 -0.96 9.53 16.60
CA GLN A 246 -0.88 8.44 17.57
C GLN A 246 0.54 7.85 17.73
N LEU A 247 1.38 7.97 16.67
CA LEU A 247 2.76 7.46 16.69
C LEU A 247 3.78 8.55 17.11
N GLY A 248 3.45 9.81 16.89
CA GLY A 248 4.32 10.94 17.22
C GLY A 248 5.33 11.32 16.11
N PRO A 249 6.00 12.47 16.26
CA PRO A 249 6.83 13.07 15.21
C PRO A 249 8.10 12.25 14.90
N ASN A 250 8.68 11.55 15.87
CA ASN A 250 9.89 10.74 15.67
C ASN A 250 9.66 9.46 14.85
N ARG A 251 8.40 9.11 14.58
CA ARG A 251 8.02 7.90 13.85
C ARG A 251 7.25 8.21 12.57
N THR A 252 6.96 9.50 12.32
CA THR A 252 6.10 9.87 11.20
C THR A 252 6.57 11.14 10.52
N MET A 253 6.41 11.17 9.20
CA MET A 253 6.59 12.39 8.43
C MET A 253 5.48 12.56 7.39
N ARG A 254 5.21 13.81 6.99
CA ARG A 254 4.39 14.11 5.83
C ARG A 254 5.29 14.44 4.65
N LEU A 255 4.96 13.85 3.50
CA LEU A 255 5.62 14.12 2.24
C LEU A 255 4.56 14.44 1.18
N ARG A 256 4.78 15.53 0.41
CA ARG A 256 3.96 15.79 -0.78
C ARG A 256 4.56 15.03 -1.96
N TYR A 257 3.69 14.42 -2.76
CA TYR A 257 4.12 13.72 -3.97
C TYR A 257 4.84 14.65 -4.94
N GLU A 258 4.34 15.87 -5.07
CA GLU A 258 4.92 16.89 -5.93
C GLU A 258 6.32 17.33 -5.49
N ASP A 259 6.55 17.43 -4.17
CA ASP A 259 7.88 17.75 -3.62
C ASP A 259 8.85 16.59 -3.86
N PHE A 260 8.39 15.34 -3.65
CA PHE A 260 9.18 14.14 -3.92
C PHE A 260 9.62 14.04 -5.39
N VAL A 261 8.76 14.44 -6.32
CA VAL A 261 9.08 14.36 -7.75
C VAL A 261 9.92 15.53 -8.20
N ALA A 262 9.75 16.72 -7.58
CA ALA A 262 10.52 17.92 -7.89
C ALA A 262 11.94 17.90 -7.29
N ASP A 263 12.06 17.34 -6.08
CA ASP A 263 13.30 17.20 -5.32
C ASP A 263 13.38 15.81 -4.69
N PRO A 264 13.76 14.78 -5.48
CA PRO A 264 13.91 13.42 -4.96
C PRO A 264 14.98 13.30 -3.87
N GLU A 265 16.08 14.04 -4.00
CA GLU A 265 17.20 14.02 -3.06
C GLU A 265 16.76 14.48 -1.68
N GLY A 266 16.23 15.69 -1.54
CA GLY A 266 15.77 16.19 -0.25
C GLY A 266 14.60 15.40 0.32
N ALA A 267 13.73 14.81 -0.52
CA ALA A 267 12.66 13.94 -0.06
C ALA A 267 13.18 12.62 0.51
N LEU A 268 14.15 11.99 -0.15
CA LEU A 268 14.73 10.71 0.27
C LEU A 268 15.68 10.88 1.46
N GLU A 269 16.44 11.98 1.55
CA GLU A 269 17.23 12.33 2.73
C GLU A 269 16.36 12.41 3.99
N ARG A 270 15.20 13.07 3.90
CA ARG A 270 14.25 13.15 5.02
C ARG A 270 13.65 11.79 5.39
N ILE A 271 13.39 10.91 4.41
CA ILE A 271 12.94 9.55 4.69
C ILE A 271 14.09 8.76 5.32
N GLY A 272 15.30 8.89 4.81
CA GLY A 272 16.51 8.25 5.34
C GLY A 272 16.74 8.63 6.80
N SER A 273 16.65 9.92 7.12
CA SER A 273 16.75 10.41 8.51
C SER A 273 15.66 9.83 9.41
N LEU A 274 14.42 9.67 8.91
CA LEU A 274 13.33 9.06 9.68
C LEU A 274 13.59 7.60 10.04
N ILE A 275 14.17 6.82 9.12
CA ILE A 275 14.39 5.37 9.30
C ILE A 275 15.83 5.04 9.66
N GLU A 276 16.68 6.06 9.86
CA GLU A 276 18.12 5.92 10.19
C GLU A 276 18.86 5.08 9.13
N LEU A 277 18.69 5.42 7.86
CA LEU A 277 19.31 4.74 6.72
C LEU A 277 19.72 5.77 5.66
N ASP A 278 20.97 5.69 5.18
CA ASP A 278 21.44 6.50 4.09
C ASP A 278 20.76 6.06 2.77
N LEU A 279 20.10 6.97 2.08
CA LEU A 279 19.39 6.75 0.82
C LEU A 279 20.01 7.51 -0.36
N THR A 280 21.23 8.02 -0.22
CA THR A 280 21.90 8.89 -1.23
C THR A 280 21.97 8.19 -2.60
N ASP A 281 22.41 6.94 -2.67
CA ASP A 281 22.53 6.20 -3.94
C ASP A 281 21.20 6.11 -4.71
N VAL A 282 20.10 5.90 -3.99
CA VAL A 282 18.76 5.82 -4.58
C VAL A 282 18.27 7.21 -4.97
N ALA A 283 18.61 8.22 -4.20
CA ALA A 283 18.28 9.62 -4.47
C ALA A 283 18.93 10.09 -5.79
N ASP A 284 20.24 9.83 -5.96
CA ASP A 284 21.00 10.12 -7.16
C ASP A 284 20.43 9.39 -8.39
N ALA A 285 20.08 8.12 -8.22
CA ALA A 285 19.48 7.33 -9.29
C ALA A 285 18.09 7.86 -9.68
N ALA A 286 17.27 8.30 -8.70
CA ALA A 286 15.96 8.88 -8.95
C ALA A 286 16.06 10.25 -9.66
N SER A 287 16.96 11.11 -9.20
CA SER A 287 17.19 12.45 -9.76
C SER A 287 17.78 12.40 -11.18
N SER A 288 18.65 11.43 -11.45
CA SER A 288 19.24 11.24 -12.80
C SER A 288 18.28 10.57 -13.80
N GLY A 289 17.03 10.24 -13.38
CA GLY A 289 16.03 9.62 -14.24
C GLY A 289 16.37 8.18 -14.64
N LYS A 290 17.22 7.48 -13.89
CA LYS A 290 17.51 6.06 -14.12
C LYS A 290 16.27 5.21 -13.96
N PRO A 291 16.08 4.16 -14.81
CA PRO A 291 14.99 3.20 -14.63
C PRO A 291 15.11 2.45 -13.30
N MET A 292 14.02 2.43 -12.50
CA MET A 292 13.92 1.76 -11.21
C MET A 292 13.17 0.45 -11.34
N GLN A 293 13.71 -0.63 -10.77
CA GLN A 293 13.13 -1.97 -10.82
C GLN A 293 11.97 -2.11 -9.83
N ALA A 294 10.88 -2.73 -10.26
CA ALA A 294 9.69 -2.90 -9.42
C ALA A 294 9.82 -4.01 -8.37
N GLY A 295 10.86 -4.83 -8.38
CA GLY A 295 11.08 -5.93 -7.42
C GLY A 295 9.96 -6.98 -7.45
N HIS A 296 9.62 -7.54 -6.27
CA HIS A 296 8.58 -8.55 -6.09
C HIS A 296 7.30 -7.99 -5.44
N ASN A 297 6.82 -6.89 -5.95
CA ASN A 297 5.69 -6.15 -5.37
C ASN A 297 4.32 -6.80 -5.58
N VAL A 298 3.47 -6.74 -4.56
CA VAL A 298 2.07 -7.19 -4.59
C VAL A 298 1.13 -6.02 -4.86
N GLY A 299 0.17 -6.19 -5.75
CA GLY A 299 -0.88 -5.20 -5.99
C GLY A 299 -0.35 -3.89 -6.58
N GLY A 300 -1.06 -2.79 -6.37
CA GLY A 300 -0.67 -1.44 -6.79
C GLY A 300 -1.19 -1.03 -8.17
N ASN A 301 -0.62 0.05 -8.75
CA ASN A 301 -1.06 0.65 -10.00
C ASN A 301 -0.56 -0.16 -11.23
N LYS A 302 -1.22 0.02 -12.38
CA LYS A 302 -0.84 -0.55 -13.69
C LYS A 302 0.61 -0.23 -14.08
N THR A 303 1.17 0.89 -13.61
CA THR A 303 2.56 1.32 -13.82
C THR A 303 3.60 0.26 -13.40
N LYS A 304 3.27 -0.61 -12.44
CA LYS A 304 4.15 -1.74 -12.03
C LYS A 304 4.30 -2.82 -13.10
N LYS A 305 3.37 -2.90 -14.04
CA LYS A 305 3.35 -3.98 -15.05
C LYS A 305 4.47 -3.86 -16.09
N SER A 306 5.09 -2.69 -16.21
CA SER A 306 6.25 -2.47 -17.08
C SER A 306 7.56 -3.04 -16.50
N GLY A 307 7.56 -3.54 -15.26
CA GLY A 307 8.76 -4.04 -14.58
C GLY A 307 9.72 -2.94 -14.11
N THR A 308 9.71 -1.79 -14.77
CA THR A 308 10.53 -0.63 -14.43
C THR A 308 9.69 0.65 -14.43
N ILE A 309 10.13 1.63 -13.66
CA ILE A 309 9.59 2.99 -13.68
C ILE A 309 10.72 4.01 -13.81
N THR A 310 10.39 5.16 -14.37
CA THR A 310 11.24 6.37 -14.33
C THR A 310 10.45 7.44 -13.62
N LEU A 311 11.09 8.16 -12.71
CA LEU A 311 10.47 9.29 -12.04
C LEU A 311 10.30 10.42 -13.05
N ARG A 312 9.08 10.98 -13.14
CA ARG A 312 8.76 12.08 -14.06
C ARG A 312 8.08 13.20 -13.30
N PRO A 313 8.34 14.48 -13.65
CA PRO A 313 7.61 15.61 -13.08
C PRO A 313 6.10 15.43 -13.18
N ASP A 314 5.38 15.83 -12.15
CA ASP A 314 3.92 15.80 -12.16
C ASP A 314 3.40 16.97 -13.03
N ALA A 315 3.04 16.66 -14.26
CA ALA A 315 2.33 17.59 -15.11
C ALA A 315 0.93 17.82 -14.53
N GLN A 316 0.57 19.01 -14.13
CA GLN A 316 -0.72 19.37 -13.52
C GLN A 316 -1.92 19.10 -14.46
N GLU A 317 -1.97 17.91 -15.04
CA GLU A 317 -2.96 17.46 -16.04
C GLU A 317 -4.41 17.52 -15.52
N TRP A 318 -4.59 17.62 -14.21
CA TRP A 318 -5.92 17.74 -13.62
C TRP A 318 -6.67 19.01 -14.09
N ARG A 319 -5.96 20.07 -14.47
CA ARG A 319 -6.55 21.32 -14.97
C ARG A 319 -7.35 21.09 -16.25
N MET A 320 -6.91 20.18 -17.11
CA MET A 320 -7.60 19.79 -18.33
C MET A 320 -8.60 18.65 -18.10
N ALA A 321 -8.35 17.79 -17.11
CA ALA A 321 -9.17 16.62 -16.86
C ALA A 321 -10.46 16.91 -16.09
N LEU A 322 -10.48 17.97 -15.25
CA LEU A 322 -11.63 18.41 -14.47
C LEU A 322 -12.32 19.61 -15.14
N SER A 323 -13.66 19.57 -15.18
CA SER A 323 -14.45 20.71 -15.66
C SER A 323 -14.29 21.92 -14.72
N PRO A 324 -14.55 23.16 -15.17
CA PRO A 324 -14.48 24.36 -14.33
C PRO A 324 -15.36 24.26 -13.08
N MET A 325 -16.53 23.64 -13.19
CA MET A 325 -17.43 23.39 -12.05
C MET A 325 -16.81 22.43 -11.03
N GLU A 326 -16.18 21.33 -11.49
CA GLU A 326 -15.47 20.38 -10.61
C GLU A 326 -14.27 21.01 -9.93
N GLN A 327 -13.54 21.88 -10.62
CA GLN A 327 -12.43 22.63 -10.03
C GLN A 327 -12.91 23.57 -8.93
N ARG A 328 -13.99 24.34 -9.16
CA ARG A 328 -14.61 25.23 -8.15
C ARG A 328 -15.11 24.42 -6.95
N LEU A 329 -15.83 23.33 -7.20
CA LEU A 329 -16.34 22.46 -6.13
C LEU A 329 -15.20 21.83 -5.32
N SER A 330 -14.11 21.41 -5.97
CA SER A 330 -12.90 20.94 -5.29
C SER A 330 -12.30 22.04 -4.39
N GLY A 331 -12.20 23.27 -4.89
CA GLY A 331 -11.71 24.42 -4.13
C GLY A 331 -12.57 24.74 -2.90
N ALA A 332 -13.90 24.67 -3.05
CA ALA A 332 -14.84 24.90 -1.93
C ALA A 332 -14.81 23.78 -0.89
N SER A 333 -14.82 22.51 -1.33
CA SER A 333 -14.98 21.37 -0.43
C SER A 333 -13.70 20.93 0.28
N MET A 334 -12.54 20.96 -0.41
CA MET A 334 -11.26 20.50 0.14
C MET A 334 -10.18 21.58 0.20
N GLY A 335 -10.49 22.83 -0.18
CA GLY A 335 -9.53 23.92 -0.23
C GLY A 335 -8.84 24.21 1.11
N TRP A 336 -9.56 24.03 2.23
CA TRP A 336 -8.99 24.17 3.56
C TRP A 336 -7.91 23.11 3.84
N LEU A 337 -8.15 21.85 3.42
CA LEU A 337 -7.22 20.75 3.62
C LEU A 337 -6.05 20.84 2.62
N LEU A 338 -6.32 21.29 1.38
CA LEU A 338 -5.27 21.58 0.40
C LEU A 338 -4.30 22.63 0.96
N ARG A 339 -4.81 23.73 1.52
CA ARG A 339 -3.96 24.77 2.15
C ARG A 339 -3.15 24.22 3.32
N ARG A 340 -3.76 23.40 4.18
CA ARG A 340 -3.08 22.73 5.30
C ARG A 340 -1.91 21.86 4.82
N TYR A 341 -2.00 21.31 3.61
CA TYR A 341 -0.92 20.52 2.99
C TYR A 341 0.00 21.34 2.09
N GLY A 342 -0.13 22.68 2.05
CA GLY A 342 0.74 23.57 1.30
C GLY A 342 0.42 23.67 -0.19
N TYR A 343 -0.79 23.24 -0.62
CA TYR A 343 -1.24 23.42 -2.00
C TYR A 343 -1.89 24.80 -2.20
N LYS A 344 -1.52 25.45 -3.31
CA LYS A 344 -2.18 26.71 -3.75
C LYS A 344 -3.59 26.42 -4.29
N ARG A 345 -4.46 27.46 -4.24
CA ARG A 345 -5.81 27.39 -4.80
C ARG A 345 -5.82 27.18 -6.32
#